data_c914f1ba0a081f40007d5851c5366d1b
#
_entry.id   c914f1ba0a081f40007d5851c5366d1b
#
_cell.length_a   1.000
_cell.length_b   1.000
_cell.length_c   1.000
_cell.angle_alpha   90.00
_cell.angle_beta   90.00
_cell.angle_gamma   90.00
#
_symmetry.space_group_name_H-M   'P 1'
#
loop_
_entity.id
_entity.type
_entity.pdbx_description
1 polymer ?
#
loop_
_entity_poly.entity_id
_entity_poly.type
_entity_poly.pdbx_seq_one_letter_code
_entity_poly.pdbx_strand_id
1 'polypeptide(L)'
;RLRHPHIVGLLDTGITEDGTPWLAMPLVDGVHISRWCDEHALDTRATVQLFLQVAGAVASAHRSLVIHRDIKPSNVLVDAEGQVHLLDFGIARLLNETEHATVTQWRALTPGYAAPEQHTGESVTTAVDVHGLGALLYRLLTGQPPRGGESGDITLPSQVATRMAGAAAHHQAALRGDLDGVLMKALASDPAQRYGTAEELAADLNRWLDGRTVL
;
A
#
# COMPACT_ATOMS: atom_id res chain seq x y z
N ARG A 1 -20.75 -7.11 -3.02
CA ARG A 1 -20.22 -5.79 -3.44
C ARG A 1 -19.54 -5.15 -2.24
N LEU A 2 -18.24 -4.89 -2.36
CA LEU A 2 -17.49 -4.11 -1.39
C LEU A 2 -18.09 -2.69 -1.35
N ARG A 3 -18.50 -2.23 -0.15
CA ARG A 3 -18.99 -0.85 0.06
C ARG A 3 -18.20 -0.24 1.20
N HIS A 4 -17.37 0.73 0.88
CA HIS A 4 -16.58 1.49 1.85
C HIS A 4 -16.37 2.91 1.30
N PRO A 5 -16.38 3.99 2.10
CA PRO A 5 -16.21 5.35 1.60
C PRO A 5 -14.89 5.55 0.85
N HIS A 6 -13.86 4.84 1.25
CA HIS A 6 -12.52 4.94 0.66
C HIS A 6 -12.20 3.83 -0.36
N ILE A 7 -13.20 3.09 -0.86
CA ILE A 7 -13.02 2.07 -1.92
C ILE A 7 -13.84 2.47 -3.14
N VAL A 8 -13.19 2.61 -4.27
CA VAL A 8 -13.87 2.86 -5.54
C VAL A 8 -14.51 1.55 -6.01
N GLY A 9 -15.84 1.53 -6.01
CA GLY A 9 -16.60 0.35 -6.39
C GLY A 9 -16.62 0.16 -7.90
N LEU A 10 -16.64 -1.12 -8.34
CA LEU A 10 -16.83 -1.46 -9.72
C LEU A 10 -18.28 -1.20 -10.15
N LEU A 11 -18.46 -0.52 -11.26
CA LEU A 11 -19.76 -0.27 -11.90
C LEU A 11 -20.14 -1.43 -12.82
N ASP A 12 -19.20 -1.80 -13.72
CA ASP A 12 -19.43 -2.81 -14.73
C ASP A 12 -18.12 -3.47 -15.19
N THR A 13 -18.20 -4.64 -15.83
CA THR A 13 -17.06 -5.37 -16.39
C THR A 13 -17.48 -6.06 -17.68
N GLY A 14 -16.54 -6.29 -18.58
CA GLY A 14 -16.81 -7.06 -19.77
C GLY A 14 -15.53 -7.45 -20.50
N ILE A 15 -15.72 -8.10 -21.64
CA ILE A 15 -14.66 -8.46 -22.59
C ILE A 15 -15.07 -7.86 -23.93
N THR A 16 -14.15 -7.16 -24.57
CA THR A 16 -14.35 -6.63 -25.93
C THR A 16 -14.37 -7.75 -26.97
N GLU A 17 -14.77 -7.46 -28.21
CA GLU A 17 -14.84 -8.45 -29.28
C GLU A 17 -13.48 -9.07 -29.61
N ASP A 18 -12.38 -8.35 -29.36
CA ASP A 18 -10.99 -8.81 -29.53
C ASP A 18 -10.43 -9.58 -28.32
N GLY A 19 -11.28 -9.85 -27.30
CA GLY A 19 -10.89 -10.59 -26.11
C GLY A 19 -10.24 -9.76 -25.00
N THR A 20 -10.19 -8.43 -25.12
CA THR A 20 -9.59 -7.57 -24.09
C THR A 20 -10.56 -7.35 -22.93
N PRO A 21 -10.21 -7.68 -21.67
CA PRO A 21 -11.06 -7.38 -20.51
C PRO A 21 -11.08 -5.88 -20.21
N TRP A 22 -12.25 -5.35 -19.83
CA TRP A 22 -12.40 -3.96 -19.40
C TRP A 22 -13.18 -3.89 -18.09
N LEU A 23 -12.91 -2.82 -17.34
CA LEU A 23 -13.56 -2.49 -16.08
C LEU A 23 -14.07 -1.06 -16.14
N ALA A 24 -15.28 -0.81 -15.64
CA ALA A 24 -15.84 0.52 -15.49
C ALA A 24 -15.97 0.85 -14.00
N MET A 25 -15.53 2.02 -13.60
CA MET A 25 -15.61 2.51 -12.23
C MET A 25 -15.95 4.01 -12.23
N PRO A 26 -16.48 4.57 -11.11
CA PRO A 26 -16.67 6.00 -10.98
C PRO A 26 -15.36 6.75 -11.25
N LEU A 27 -15.45 7.86 -11.99
CA LEU A 27 -14.32 8.77 -12.12
C LEU A 27 -14.09 9.47 -10.78
N VAL A 28 -12.88 9.39 -10.28
CA VAL A 28 -12.43 10.12 -9.08
C VAL A 28 -11.64 11.34 -9.54
N ASP A 29 -12.13 12.53 -9.21
CA ASP A 29 -11.39 13.77 -9.41
C ASP A 29 -10.43 13.96 -8.22
N GLY A 30 -9.19 13.59 -8.41
CA GLY A 30 -8.18 13.60 -7.36
C GLY A 30 -6.77 13.39 -7.89
N VAL A 31 -5.80 13.55 -7.02
CA VAL A 31 -4.37 13.33 -7.32
C VAL A 31 -3.84 12.13 -6.58
N HIS A 32 -2.76 11.52 -7.08
CA HIS A 32 -2.12 10.40 -6.38
C HIS A 32 -1.64 10.81 -4.98
N ILE A 33 -1.81 9.92 -4.01
CA ILE A 33 -1.54 10.17 -2.59
C ILE A 33 -0.12 10.73 -2.33
N SER A 34 0.91 10.27 -3.04
CA SER A 34 2.27 10.82 -2.88
C SER A 34 2.35 12.27 -3.33
N ARG A 35 1.73 12.60 -4.46
CA ARG A 35 1.65 13.97 -4.96
C ARG A 35 0.88 14.88 -4.00
N TRP A 36 -0.24 14.39 -3.44
CA TRP A 36 -1.01 15.11 -2.43
C TRP A 36 -0.16 15.44 -1.20
N CYS A 37 0.59 14.46 -0.68
CA CYS A 37 1.49 14.69 0.47
C CYS A 37 2.56 15.74 0.17
N ASP A 38 3.15 15.70 -1.03
CA ASP A 38 4.19 16.64 -1.46
C ASP A 38 3.62 18.06 -1.65
N GLU A 39 2.48 18.21 -2.34
CA GLU A 39 1.85 19.52 -2.62
C GLU A 39 1.34 20.20 -1.35
N HIS A 40 0.88 19.44 -0.36
CA HIS A 40 0.40 19.97 0.93
C HIS A 40 1.47 20.00 2.02
N ALA A 41 2.72 19.61 1.69
CA ALA A 41 3.84 19.52 2.62
C ALA A 41 3.47 18.86 3.96
N LEU A 42 2.77 17.70 3.87
CA LEU A 42 2.27 17.01 5.05
C LEU A 42 3.42 16.59 5.96
N ASP A 43 3.29 16.84 7.25
CA ASP A 43 4.21 16.29 8.25
C ASP A 43 3.98 14.78 8.46
N THR A 44 4.82 14.15 9.27
CA THR A 44 4.75 12.69 9.53
C THR A 44 3.39 12.29 10.10
N ARG A 45 2.83 13.09 11.02
CA ARG A 45 1.56 12.77 11.68
C ARG A 45 0.40 12.86 10.68
N ALA A 46 0.34 13.93 9.90
CA ALA A 46 -0.68 14.12 8.87
C ALA A 46 -0.58 13.03 7.77
N THR A 47 0.65 12.66 7.36
CA THR A 47 0.88 11.56 6.41
C THR A 47 0.37 10.23 6.95
N VAL A 48 0.66 9.90 8.22
CA VAL A 48 0.16 8.67 8.85
C VAL A 48 -1.37 8.70 8.99
N GLN A 49 -1.97 9.84 9.34
CA GLN A 49 -3.43 9.98 9.42
C GLN A 49 -4.11 9.77 8.06
N LEU A 50 -3.55 10.34 6.99
CA LEU A 50 -4.04 10.11 5.63
C LEU A 50 -3.91 8.63 5.24
N PHE A 51 -2.76 8.01 5.52
CA PHE A 51 -2.51 6.59 5.26
C PHE A 51 -3.48 5.67 6.01
N LEU A 52 -3.91 6.02 7.22
CA LEU A 52 -4.86 5.22 7.99
C LEU A 52 -6.22 5.05 7.29
N GLN A 53 -6.63 5.99 6.43
CA GLN A 53 -7.81 5.81 5.59
C GLN A 53 -7.60 4.66 4.59
N VAL A 54 -6.39 4.54 4.01
CA VAL A 54 -6.03 3.41 3.11
C VAL A 54 -6.06 2.10 3.88
N ALA A 55 -5.40 2.05 5.05
CA ALA A 55 -5.35 0.84 5.88
C ALA A 55 -6.77 0.39 6.30
N GLY A 56 -7.64 1.33 6.67
CA GLY A 56 -9.04 1.05 6.99
C GLY A 56 -9.84 0.48 5.80
N ALA A 57 -9.59 0.99 4.59
CA ALA A 57 -10.18 0.47 3.36
C ALA A 57 -9.76 -0.97 3.09
N VAL A 58 -8.44 -1.26 3.19
CA VAL A 58 -7.89 -2.62 3.00
C VAL A 58 -8.43 -3.56 4.07
N ALA A 59 -8.44 -3.15 5.33
CA ALA A 59 -9.02 -3.94 6.43
C ALA A 59 -10.50 -4.29 6.18
N SER A 60 -11.29 -3.33 5.66
CA SER A 60 -12.69 -3.58 5.28
C SER A 60 -12.82 -4.60 4.13
N ALA A 61 -11.90 -4.56 3.16
CA ALA A 61 -11.85 -5.54 2.08
C ALA A 61 -11.52 -6.95 2.59
N HIS A 62 -10.54 -7.06 3.49
CA HIS A 62 -10.14 -8.34 4.11
C HIS A 62 -11.29 -9.00 4.87
N ARG A 63 -12.10 -8.22 5.61
CA ARG A 63 -13.34 -8.74 6.25
C ARG A 63 -14.35 -9.30 5.26
N SER A 64 -14.29 -8.84 4.01
CA SER A 64 -15.11 -9.35 2.90
C SER A 64 -14.40 -10.43 2.08
N LEU A 65 -13.28 -10.98 2.57
CA LEU A 65 -12.44 -11.99 1.91
C LEU A 65 -11.87 -11.53 0.56
N VAL A 66 -11.67 -10.22 0.40
CA VAL A 66 -11.07 -9.62 -0.80
C VAL A 66 -9.67 -9.12 -0.48
N ILE A 67 -8.68 -9.57 -1.26
CA ILE A 67 -7.27 -9.16 -1.19
C ILE A 67 -6.99 -8.22 -2.36
N HIS A 68 -6.32 -7.10 -2.10
CA HIS A 68 -6.04 -6.09 -3.11
C HIS A 68 -4.90 -6.50 -4.07
N ARG A 69 -3.80 -7.04 -3.54
CA ARG A 69 -2.63 -7.58 -4.27
C ARG A 69 -1.74 -6.57 -5.00
N ASP A 70 -2.12 -5.29 -5.12
CA ASP A 70 -1.36 -4.25 -5.85
C ASP A 70 -1.47 -2.88 -5.17
N ILE A 71 -1.18 -2.82 -3.87
CA ILE A 71 -1.18 -1.56 -3.10
C ILE A 71 0.07 -0.76 -3.45
N LYS A 72 -0.13 0.42 -4.05
CA LYS A 72 0.94 1.35 -4.48
C LYS A 72 0.39 2.77 -4.63
N PRO A 73 1.23 3.82 -4.69
CA PRO A 73 0.75 5.20 -4.79
C PRO A 73 -0.16 5.48 -5.97
N SER A 74 0.06 4.82 -7.13
CA SER A 74 -0.77 5.03 -8.33
C SER A 74 -2.21 4.50 -8.20
N ASN A 75 -2.46 3.61 -7.23
CA ASN A 75 -3.77 3.03 -6.97
C ASN A 75 -4.48 3.71 -5.79
N VAL A 76 -3.96 4.84 -5.31
CA VAL A 76 -4.55 5.63 -4.23
C VAL A 76 -4.66 7.07 -4.67
N LEU A 77 -5.89 7.55 -4.86
CA LEU A 77 -6.18 8.97 -5.14
C LEU A 77 -6.65 9.66 -3.86
N VAL A 78 -6.43 10.97 -3.82
CA VAL A 78 -6.95 11.86 -2.78
C VAL A 78 -7.69 12.99 -3.47
N ASP A 79 -8.95 13.21 -3.10
CA ASP A 79 -9.78 14.29 -3.63
C ASP A 79 -9.51 15.64 -2.98
N ALA A 80 -10.19 16.69 -3.44
CA ALA A 80 -10.02 18.06 -2.93
C ALA A 80 -10.39 18.21 -1.43
N GLU A 81 -11.20 17.31 -0.90
CA GLU A 81 -11.63 17.27 0.50
C GLU A 81 -10.66 16.47 1.39
N GLY A 82 -9.57 15.92 0.82
CA GLY A 82 -8.60 15.10 1.53
C GLY A 82 -9.08 13.67 1.81
N GLN A 83 -10.10 13.19 1.08
CA GLN A 83 -10.57 11.82 1.23
C GLN A 83 -9.81 10.88 0.31
N VAL A 84 -9.41 9.75 0.85
CA VAL A 84 -8.72 8.70 0.10
C VAL A 84 -9.71 7.88 -0.71
N HIS A 85 -9.30 7.53 -1.93
CA HIS A 85 -10.02 6.63 -2.84
C HIS A 85 -9.06 5.54 -3.32
N LEU A 86 -9.23 4.33 -2.79
CA LEU A 86 -8.45 3.14 -3.18
C LEU A 86 -9.06 2.53 -4.44
N LEU A 87 -8.25 2.44 -5.49
CA LEU A 87 -8.61 1.91 -6.82
C LEU A 87 -8.18 0.45 -6.97
N ASP A 88 -8.70 -0.22 -7.98
CA ASP A 88 -8.14 -1.44 -8.60
C ASP A 88 -7.82 -2.59 -7.63
N PHE A 89 -8.82 -3.09 -6.93
CA PHE A 89 -8.71 -4.38 -6.24
C PHE A 89 -8.38 -5.48 -7.26
N GLY A 90 -7.13 -5.80 -7.50
CA GLY A 90 -6.54 -6.91 -8.27
C GLY A 90 -7.43 -7.73 -9.23
N ILE A 91 -8.56 -7.15 -9.66
CA ILE A 91 -9.63 -7.82 -10.42
C ILE A 91 -9.10 -8.31 -11.77
N ALA A 92 -8.16 -7.55 -12.37
CA ALA A 92 -7.50 -7.95 -13.59
C ALA A 92 -6.70 -9.26 -13.42
N ARG A 93 -6.23 -9.57 -12.19
CA ARG A 93 -5.56 -10.83 -11.88
C ARG A 93 -6.53 -11.98 -11.69
N LEU A 94 -7.71 -11.73 -11.09
CA LEU A 94 -8.75 -12.76 -10.94
C LEU A 94 -9.32 -13.19 -12.29
N LEU A 95 -9.44 -12.26 -13.25
CA LEU A 95 -9.90 -12.59 -14.61
C LEU A 95 -8.86 -13.44 -15.40
N ASN A 96 -7.59 -13.30 -15.08
CA ASN A 96 -6.51 -14.04 -15.74
C ASN A 96 -6.15 -15.38 -15.07
N GLU A 97 -6.58 -15.65 -13.83
CA GLU A 97 -6.36 -16.94 -13.15
C GLU A 97 -7.20 -18.07 -13.76
N THR A 98 -8.21 -17.76 -14.58
CA THR A 98 -9.07 -18.74 -15.26
C THR A 98 -8.51 -19.29 -16.59
N GLU A 99 -7.48 -18.63 -17.18
CA GLU A 99 -6.83 -19.10 -18.41
C GLU A 99 -5.31 -19.11 -18.22
N HIS A 100 -4.72 -20.28 -18.01
CA HIS A 100 -3.29 -20.64 -18.04
C HIS A 100 -2.31 -19.45 -17.91
N ALA A 101 -1.95 -19.09 -16.67
CA ALA A 101 -0.96 -18.06 -16.37
C ALA A 101 0.39 -18.35 -17.04
N THR A 102 0.66 -17.68 -18.16
CA THR A 102 1.97 -17.69 -18.79
C THR A 102 2.93 -16.77 -18.03
N VAL A 103 4.22 -17.09 -18.06
CA VAL A 103 5.36 -16.36 -17.41
C VAL A 103 5.35 -14.84 -17.64
N THR A 104 4.60 -14.35 -18.62
CA THR A 104 4.46 -12.93 -18.97
C THR A 104 3.68 -12.12 -17.91
N GLN A 105 2.84 -12.75 -17.08
CA GLN A 105 2.03 -12.08 -16.04
C GLN A 105 2.86 -11.65 -14.81
N TRP A 106 3.98 -12.31 -14.55
CA TRP A 106 4.91 -11.96 -13.47
C TRP A 106 5.61 -10.60 -13.69
N ARG A 107 5.66 -10.13 -14.94
CA ARG A 107 6.25 -8.82 -15.31
C ARG A 107 5.39 -7.62 -14.94
N ALA A 108 4.13 -7.80 -14.53
CA ALA A 108 3.23 -6.72 -14.16
C ALA A 108 3.34 -6.29 -12.68
N LEU A 109 4.22 -6.93 -11.88
CA LEU A 109 4.49 -6.49 -10.51
C LEU A 109 5.27 -5.17 -10.53
N THR A 110 4.78 -4.19 -9.79
CA THR A 110 5.48 -2.91 -9.66
C THR A 110 6.70 -3.12 -8.75
N PRO A 111 7.94 -3.01 -9.26
CA PRO A 111 9.12 -3.23 -8.44
C PRO A 111 9.12 -2.33 -7.21
N GLY A 112 9.41 -2.92 -6.03
CA GLY A 112 9.51 -2.20 -4.76
C GLY A 112 8.20 -2.12 -3.94
N TYR A 113 7.06 -2.62 -4.44
CA TYR A 113 5.80 -2.67 -3.68
C TYR A 113 5.28 -4.09 -3.50
N ALA A 114 5.61 -5.00 -4.41
CA ALA A 114 5.18 -6.39 -4.34
C ALA A 114 5.88 -7.13 -3.20
N ALA A 115 5.13 -7.94 -2.48
CA ALA A 115 5.66 -8.82 -1.45
C ALA A 115 6.51 -9.96 -2.08
N PRO A 116 7.57 -10.45 -1.39
CA PRO A 116 8.45 -11.50 -1.91
C PRO A 116 7.70 -12.74 -2.41
N GLU A 117 6.70 -13.21 -1.66
CA GLU A 117 5.89 -14.38 -2.01
C GLU A 117 5.06 -14.19 -3.28
N GLN A 118 4.80 -12.96 -3.69
CA GLN A 118 4.14 -12.68 -4.96
C GLN A 118 5.05 -13.00 -6.16
N HIS A 119 6.36 -13.10 -5.96
CA HIS A 119 7.34 -13.46 -6.99
C HIS A 119 7.60 -14.97 -7.06
N THR A 120 7.35 -15.71 -5.99
CA THR A 120 7.63 -17.16 -5.90
C THR A 120 6.44 -18.04 -6.31
N GLY A 121 5.25 -17.46 -6.49
CA GLY A 121 4.04 -18.22 -6.83
C GLY A 121 3.43 -18.95 -5.64
N GLU A 122 3.81 -18.60 -4.44
CA GLU A 122 3.22 -19.12 -3.21
C GLU A 122 1.78 -18.62 -3.03
N SER A 123 1.06 -19.24 -2.08
CA SER A 123 -0.33 -18.87 -1.78
C SER A 123 -0.43 -17.41 -1.35
N VAL A 124 -1.19 -16.61 -2.10
CA VAL A 124 -1.44 -15.20 -1.79
C VAL A 124 -2.46 -15.10 -0.66
N THR A 125 -2.04 -14.53 0.46
CA THR A 125 -2.88 -14.26 1.63
C THR A 125 -3.01 -12.75 1.87
N THR A 126 -3.75 -12.33 2.90
CA THR A 126 -3.84 -10.92 3.33
C THR A 126 -2.49 -10.31 3.71
N ALA A 127 -1.48 -11.13 3.98
CA ALA A 127 -0.12 -10.69 4.30
C ALA A 127 0.56 -9.93 3.14
N VAL A 128 0.18 -10.19 1.88
CA VAL A 128 0.71 -9.41 0.73
C VAL A 128 0.24 -7.96 0.79
N ASP A 129 -0.99 -7.71 1.24
CA ASP A 129 -1.52 -6.36 1.37
C ASP A 129 -0.90 -5.63 2.57
N VAL A 130 -0.60 -6.34 3.66
CA VAL A 130 0.14 -5.77 4.80
C VAL A 130 1.53 -5.30 4.34
N HIS A 131 2.24 -6.10 3.53
CA HIS A 131 3.50 -5.69 2.94
C HIS A 131 3.33 -4.48 2.01
N GLY A 132 2.32 -4.49 1.12
CA GLY A 132 2.01 -3.38 0.23
C GLY A 132 1.67 -2.09 0.97
N LEU A 133 0.92 -2.17 2.08
CA LEU A 133 0.66 -1.04 2.99
C LEU A 133 1.97 -0.52 3.61
N GLY A 134 2.84 -1.41 4.09
CA GLY A 134 4.17 -1.04 4.59
C GLY A 134 5.00 -0.32 3.53
N ALA A 135 5.01 -0.84 2.29
CA ALA A 135 5.74 -0.25 1.17
C ALA A 135 5.16 1.13 0.76
N LEU A 136 3.84 1.28 0.77
CA LEU A 136 3.17 2.55 0.52
C LEU A 136 3.57 3.59 1.58
N LEU A 137 3.42 3.28 2.87
CA LEU A 137 3.77 4.21 3.95
C LEU A 137 5.27 4.54 3.94
N TYR A 138 6.13 3.55 3.72
CA TYR A 138 7.57 3.77 3.55
C TYR A 138 7.85 4.80 2.44
N ARG A 139 7.21 4.65 1.28
CA ARG A 139 7.34 5.58 0.15
C ARG A 139 6.86 6.99 0.50
N LEU A 140 5.73 7.12 1.19
CA LEU A 140 5.17 8.42 1.58
C LEU A 140 6.11 9.17 2.54
N LEU A 141 6.76 8.46 3.47
CA LEU A 141 7.61 9.05 4.50
C LEU A 141 9.07 9.25 4.06
N THR A 142 9.56 8.45 3.10
CA THR A 142 10.97 8.53 2.66
C THR A 142 11.16 9.10 1.27
N GLY A 143 10.08 9.28 0.51
CA GLY A 143 10.15 9.70 -0.89
C GLY A 143 10.59 8.59 -1.86
N GLN A 144 10.93 7.38 -1.40
CA GLN A 144 11.38 6.24 -2.21
C GLN A 144 10.67 4.94 -1.82
N PRO A 145 10.42 4.01 -2.75
CA PRO A 145 9.95 2.68 -2.39
C PRO A 145 11.01 1.94 -1.57
N PRO A 146 10.61 0.98 -0.70
CA PRO A 146 11.58 0.14 -0.01
C PRO A 146 12.38 -0.65 -1.03
N ARG A 147 13.70 -0.61 -0.91
CA ARG A 147 14.62 -1.39 -1.74
C ARG A 147 15.54 -2.15 -0.83
N GLY A 148 15.77 -3.41 -1.14
CA GLY A 148 16.86 -4.16 -0.53
C GLY A 148 18.20 -3.53 -0.95
N GLY A 149 19.13 -3.43 -0.01
CA GLY A 149 20.54 -3.16 -0.32
C GLY A 149 21.16 -4.33 -1.08
N GLU A 150 22.50 -4.32 -1.28
CA GLU A 150 23.23 -5.44 -1.88
C GLU A 150 23.02 -6.77 -1.11
N SER A 151 22.73 -6.70 0.19
CA SER A 151 22.36 -7.83 1.05
C SER A 151 20.91 -8.30 0.91
N GLY A 152 20.07 -7.60 0.17
CA GLY A 152 18.62 -7.87 0.08
C GLY A 152 17.80 -7.28 1.24
N ASP A 153 18.45 -6.73 2.27
CA ASP A 153 17.77 -6.15 3.43
C ASP A 153 17.23 -4.75 3.13
N ILE A 154 16.03 -4.48 3.60
CA ILE A 154 15.40 -3.16 3.47
C ILE A 154 16.10 -2.17 4.40
N THR A 155 16.51 -1.02 3.86
CA THR A 155 17.12 0.06 4.65
C THR A 155 16.08 0.69 5.59
N LEU A 156 16.48 1.01 6.83
CA LEU A 156 15.59 1.69 7.78
C LEU A 156 15.06 3.01 7.21
N PRO A 157 13.75 3.29 7.34
CA PRO A 157 13.13 4.53 6.85
C PRO A 157 13.85 5.80 7.33
N SER A 158 14.23 5.87 8.62
CA SER A 158 14.95 7.01 9.19
C SER A 158 16.33 7.24 8.56
N GLN A 159 17.01 6.19 8.11
CA GLN A 159 18.30 6.28 7.42
C GLN A 159 18.15 6.79 5.98
N VAL A 160 17.06 6.41 5.30
CA VAL A 160 16.76 6.91 3.95
C VAL A 160 16.37 8.37 4.02
N ALA A 161 15.47 8.78 4.92
CA ALA A 161 15.05 10.17 5.10
C ALA A 161 16.24 11.09 5.41
N THR A 162 17.27 10.61 6.11
CA THR A 162 18.50 11.38 6.39
C THR A 162 19.27 11.76 5.12
N ARG A 163 19.18 10.94 4.07
CA ARG A 163 19.90 11.13 2.81
C ARG A 163 19.13 11.97 1.79
N MET A 164 17.87 12.27 2.08
CA MET A 164 16.99 13.01 1.19
C MET A 164 16.98 14.50 1.55
N ALA A 165 16.87 15.35 0.55
CA ALA A 165 16.60 16.78 0.72
C ALA A 165 15.09 17.06 0.56
N GLY A 166 14.62 18.15 1.12
CA GLY A 166 13.22 18.59 0.98
C GLY A 166 12.27 17.94 1.99
N ALA A 167 11.02 17.70 1.58
CA ALA A 167 9.94 17.23 2.47
C ALA A 167 10.28 15.96 3.25
N ALA A 168 10.98 14.98 2.63
CA ALA A 168 11.37 13.75 3.30
C ALA A 168 12.32 13.96 4.51
N ALA A 169 13.13 15.02 4.50
CA ALA A 169 14.01 15.33 5.63
C ALA A 169 13.24 15.72 6.91
N HIS A 170 12.02 16.26 6.77
CA HIS A 170 11.17 16.62 7.91
C HIS A 170 10.66 15.41 8.68
N HIS A 171 10.62 14.22 8.05
CA HIS A 171 10.14 13.01 8.70
C HIS A 171 11.21 12.31 9.56
N GLN A 172 12.50 12.60 9.35
CA GLN A 172 13.62 11.85 9.93
C GLN A 172 13.53 11.66 11.45
N ALA A 173 13.25 12.74 12.19
CA ALA A 173 13.22 12.68 13.65
C ALA A 173 12.06 11.81 14.16
N ALA A 174 10.91 11.88 13.51
CA ALA A 174 9.71 11.14 13.87
C ALA A 174 9.78 9.65 13.46
N LEU A 175 10.61 9.31 12.46
CA LEU A 175 10.79 7.94 11.98
C LEU A 175 11.60 7.08 12.94
N ARG A 176 12.59 7.66 13.64
CA ARG A 176 13.47 6.91 14.54
C ARG A 176 12.70 6.24 15.67
N GLY A 177 12.92 4.94 15.83
CA GLY A 177 12.32 4.13 16.87
C GLY A 177 11.05 3.45 16.41
N ASP A 178 9.89 3.83 16.96
CA ASP A 178 8.64 3.11 16.78
C ASP A 178 8.18 3.01 15.32
N LEU A 179 8.25 4.09 14.54
CA LEU A 179 7.86 4.04 13.13
C LEU A 179 8.81 3.20 12.28
N ASP A 180 10.13 3.24 12.55
CA ASP A 180 11.06 2.30 11.92
C ASP A 180 10.64 0.86 12.21
N GLY A 181 10.34 0.55 13.49
CA GLY A 181 9.89 -0.77 13.91
C GLY A 181 8.61 -1.22 13.22
N VAL A 182 7.58 -0.37 13.21
CA VAL A 182 6.29 -0.65 12.55
C VAL A 182 6.48 -0.93 11.05
N LEU A 183 7.26 -0.10 10.36
CA LEU A 183 7.50 -0.26 8.93
C LEU A 183 8.32 -1.51 8.62
N MET A 184 9.38 -1.79 9.39
CA MET A 184 10.19 -2.99 9.19
C MET A 184 9.42 -4.27 9.48
N LYS A 185 8.54 -4.28 10.51
CA LYS A 185 7.62 -5.39 10.78
C LYS A 185 6.65 -5.61 9.61
N ALA A 186 6.01 -4.56 9.10
CA ALA A 186 5.10 -4.68 7.95
C ALA A 186 5.82 -5.20 6.68
N LEU A 187 7.09 -4.85 6.49
CA LEU A 187 7.92 -5.18 5.33
C LEU A 187 8.75 -6.46 5.50
N ALA A 188 8.58 -7.20 6.59
CA ALA A 188 9.33 -8.44 6.80
C ALA A 188 9.20 -9.40 5.60
N SER A 189 10.32 -10.04 5.21
CA SER A 189 10.33 -10.96 4.06
C SER A 189 9.46 -12.18 4.32
N ASP A 190 9.50 -12.74 5.55
CA ASP A 190 8.64 -13.81 5.99
C ASP A 190 7.24 -13.25 6.35
N PRO A 191 6.15 -13.68 5.67
CA PRO A 191 4.79 -13.26 5.99
C PRO A 191 4.40 -13.48 7.45
N ALA A 192 4.93 -14.52 8.10
CA ALA A 192 4.63 -14.84 9.51
C ALA A 192 5.22 -13.82 10.50
N GLN A 193 6.22 -13.04 10.08
CA GLN A 193 6.84 -11.98 10.89
C GLN A 193 6.15 -10.63 10.74
N ARG A 194 5.19 -10.51 9.82
CA ARG A 194 4.41 -9.29 9.59
C ARG A 194 3.29 -9.15 10.62
N TYR A 195 2.55 -8.05 10.54
CA TYR A 195 1.24 -7.95 11.19
C TYR A 195 0.29 -9.00 10.61
N GLY A 196 -0.49 -9.63 11.45
CA GLY A 196 -1.48 -10.64 11.02
C GLY A 196 -2.60 -10.03 10.18
N THR A 197 -2.94 -8.77 10.41
CA THR A 197 -4.00 -8.05 9.70
C THR A 197 -3.65 -6.58 9.43
N ALA A 198 -4.35 -5.96 8.49
CA ALA A 198 -4.25 -4.52 8.25
C ALA A 198 -4.76 -3.70 9.45
N GLU A 199 -5.72 -4.23 10.23
CA GLU A 199 -6.20 -3.64 11.48
C GLU A 199 -5.11 -3.55 12.54
N GLU A 200 -4.28 -4.60 12.70
CA GLU A 200 -3.17 -4.60 13.65
C GLU A 200 -2.11 -3.55 13.29
N LEU A 201 -1.75 -3.44 12.01
CA LEU A 201 -0.88 -2.37 11.52
C LEU A 201 -1.46 -0.98 11.83
N ALA A 202 -2.75 -0.77 11.52
CA ALA A 202 -3.44 0.48 11.79
C ALA A 202 -3.51 0.78 13.31
N ALA A 203 -3.70 -0.24 14.16
CA ALA A 203 -3.73 -0.09 15.60
C ALA A 203 -2.39 0.40 16.15
N ASP A 204 -1.26 -0.13 15.67
CA ASP A 204 0.08 0.32 16.10
C ASP A 204 0.38 1.75 15.62
N LEU A 205 -0.02 2.11 14.40
CA LEU A 205 0.10 3.49 13.92
C LEU A 205 -0.77 4.46 14.75
N ASN A 206 -1.97 4.06 15.16
CA ASN A 206 -2.80 4.86 16.07
C ASN A 206 -2.15 5.00 17.45
N ARG A 207 -1.54 3.93 18.02
CA ARG A 207 -0.78 4.03 19.26
C ARG A 207 0.35 5.04 19.14
N TRP A 208 1.09 4.99 18.04
CA TRP A 208 2.15 5.95 17.76
C TRP A 208 1.61 7.38 17.68
N LEU A 209 0.49 7.62 17.00
CA LEU A 209 -0.17 8.93 16.95
C LEU A 209 -0.59 9.43 18.34
N ASP A 210 -1.00 8.54 19.22
CA ASP A 210 -1.40 8.84 20.60
C ASP A 210 -0.20 8.95 21.56
N GLY A 211 1.04 8.75 21.09
CA GLY A 211 2.25 8.73 21.95
C GLY A 211 2.31 7.52 22.87
N ARG A 212 1.64 6.42 22.53
CA ARG A 212 1.62 5.15 23.26
C ARG A 212 2.63 4.17 22.64
N THR A 213 3.11 3.21 23.44
CA THR A 213 4.01 2.14 22.98
C THR A 213 3.37 1.32 21.86
N VAL A 214 4.08 1.09 20.77
CA VAL A 214 3.72 0.13 19.70
C VAL A 214 4.03 -1.30 20.16
N LEU A 215 3.41 -2.34 19.56
CA LEU A 215 3.48 -3.75 19.98
C LEU A 215 4.34 -4.59 19.03
#